data_c33eafa0cdfbb761faa865d9f1ded4bd
#
_entry.id   c33eafa0cdfbb761faa865d9f1ded4bd
#
_cell.length_a   1.000
_cell.length_b   1.000
_cell.length_c   1.000
_cell.angle_alpha   90.00
_cell.angle_beta   90.00
_cell.angle_gamma   90.00
#
_symmetry.space_group_name_H-M   'P 1'
#
loop_
_entity.id
_entity.type
_entity.pdbx_description
1 polymer ?
#
loop_
_entity_poly.entity_id
_entity_poly.type
_entity_poly.pdbx_seq_one_letter_code
_entity_poly.pdbx_strand_id
1 'polypeptide(L)'
;STMSSIYYASAYSEIWGNPDLKPMSEYDINLMWQLNRKYTFTAFAMLEPDYFVQMAYQPADRMAVIMKETNFDYSNCFGLQASAQFRLGSWLNGNVNATALYRHDKTQFFDLPIDRTRLSGIVSGMAVVKFSQRHNIQLILNPFFQTKAIQGLYDIDPFLRLNATLRYTSKDGKWSLVAKGENILNGHISTSSTIARQDYTMRVWMPYTNYSLTAVYRIGNFKEKQKKEVDTSRMGY
;
A
#
# COMPACT_ATOMS: atom_id res chain seq x y z
N SER A 1 -20.49 -9.78 6.82
CA SER A 1 -21.91 -9.91 7.22
C SER A 1 -22.06 -11.03 8.24
N THR A 2 -22.56 -10.72 9.42
CA THR A 2 -22.83 -11.70 10.51
C THR A 2 -24.18 -12.40 10.37
N MET A 3 -24.89 -12.20 9.25
CA MET A 3 -26.17 -12.89 8.98
C MET A 3 -25.92 -14.27 8.37
N SER A 4 -26.78 -15.25 8.65
CA SER A 4 -26.74 -16.61 8.06
C SER A 4 -27.32 -16.65 6.64
N SER A 5 -27.43 -15.52 5.96
CA SER A 5 -28.02 -15.41 4.62
C SER A 5 -27.06 -15.85 3.53
N ILE A 6 -27.59 -16.46 2.48
CA ILE A 6 -26.88 -16.76 1.25
C ILE A 6 -27.37 -15.76 0.19
N TYR A 7 -26.42 -15.05 -0.42
CA TYR A 7 -26.69 -14.18 -1.55
C TYR A 7 -26.11 -14.80 -2.82
N TYR A 8 -26.93 -14.93 -3.85
CA TYR A 8 -26.51 -15.46 -5.15
C TYR A 8 -26.08 -14.30 -6.05
N ALA A 9 -24.78 -14.12 -6.20
CA ALA A 9 -24.23 -13.10 -7.09
C ALA A 9 -24.35 -13.50 -8.57
N SER A 10 -24.35 -14.81 -8.86
CA SER A 10 -24.60 -15.38 -10.18
C SER A 10 -25.04 -16.85 -10.04
N ALA A 11 -25.31 -17.53 -11.17
CA ALA A 11 -25.59 -18.97 -11.17
C ALA A 11 -24.46 -19.85 -10.60
N TYR A 12 -23.23 -19.29 -10.54
CA TYR A 12 -22.02 -20.00 -10.12
C TYR A 12 -21.27 -19.27 -8.98
N SER A 13 -21.85 -18.24 -8.39
CA SER A 13 -21.20 -17.45 -7.34
C SER A 13 -22.17 -17.14 -6.21
N GLU A 14 -21.81 -17.56 -5.02
CA GLU A 14 -22.56 -17.41 -3.79
C GLU A 14 -21.74 -16.61 -2.78
N ILE A 15 -22.39 -15.74 -2.02
CA ILE A 15 -21.80 -15.04 -0.89
C ILE A 15 -22.53 -15.53 0.36
N TRP A 16 -21.79 -16.20 1.22
CA TRP A 16 -22.34 -16.73 2.46
C TRP A 16 -22.02 -15.80 3.63
N GLY A 17 -23.03 -15.44 4.38
CA GLY A 17 -22.85 -14.81 5.67
C GLY A 17 -22.24 -15.78 6.68
N ASN A 18 -21.55 -15.26 7.68
CA ASN A 18 -20.98 -16.03 8.78
C ASN A 18 -21.53 -15.49 10.11
N PRO A 19 -22.54 -16.16 10.71
CA PRO A 19 -23.10 -15.74 11.99
C PRO A 19 -22.12 -15.86 13.16
N ASP A 20 -21.11 -16.74 13.03
CA ASP A 20 -20.10 -17.00 14.05
C ASP A 20 -18.87 -16.11 13.90
N LEU A 21 -18.93 -15.10 13.03
CA LEU A 21 -17.81 -14.20 12.79
C LEU A 21 -17.49 -13.38 14.04
N LYS A 22 -16.28 -13.55 14.55
CA LYS A 22 -15.78 -12.87 15.73
C LYS A 22 -15.10 -11.55 15.35
N PRO A 23 -15.17 -10.52 16.23
CA PRO A 23 -14.36 -9.33 16.08
C PRO A 23 -12.85 -9.66 16.08
N MET A 24 -12.11 -9.05 15.18
CA MET A 24 -10.65 -9.15 15.13
C MET A 24 -10.04 -8.31 16.27
N SER A 25 -8.95 -8.81 16.83
CA SER A 25 -8.05 -8.04 17.69
C SER A 25 -6.70 -7.88 17.01
N GLU A 26 -6.02 -6.77 17.25
CA GLU A 26 -4.71 -6.48 16.68
C GLU A 26 -3.79 -5.95 17.79
N TYR A 27 -2.60 -6.53 17.89
CA TYR A 27 -1.56 -6.12 18.83
C TYR A 27 -0.30 -5.76 18.04
N ASP A 28 0.02 -4.45 18.04
CA ASP A 28 1.20 -3.91 17.37
C ASP A 28 2.32 -3.65 18.36
N ILE A 29 3.47 -4.25 18.11
CA ILE A 29 4.70 -4.04 18.85
C ILE A 29 5.74 -3.48 17.89
N ASN A 30 6.27 -2.29 18.19
CA ASN A 30 7.23 -1.62 17.34
C ASN A 30 8.44 -1.17 18.15
N LEU A 31 9.64 -1.54 17.71
CA LEU A 31 10.90 -1.04 18.21
C LEU A 31 11.61 -0.26 17.12
N MET A 32 11.75 1.05 17.32
CA MET A 32 12.35 1.95 16.35
C MET A 32 13.68 2.50 16.86
N TRP A 33 14.70 2.45 15.99
CA TRP A 33 15.99 3.06 16.21
C TRP A 33 16.34 4.00 15.07
N GLN A 34 16.71 5.24 15.42
CA GLN A 34 17.08 6.27 14.45
C GLN A 34 18.56 6.64 14.59
N LEU A 35 19.28 6.59 13.46
CA LEU A 35 20.69 6.95 13.40
C LEU A 35 20.89 8.21 12.55
N ASN A 36 21.55 9.22 13.13
CA ASN A 36 21.95 10.46 12.46
C ASN A 36 20.79 11.16 11.72
N ARG A 37 19.54 11.00 12.16
CA ARG A 37 18.32 11.53 11.50
C ARG A 37 18.18 11.14 10.02
N LYS A 38 19.01 10.22 9.54
CA LYS A 38 19.12 9.81 8.13
C LYS A 38 18.64 8.39 7.92
N TYR A 39 18.87 7.54 8.90
CA TYR A 39 18.55 6.12 8.85
C TYR A 39 17.59 5.78 9.98
N THR A 40 16.55 5.06 9.64
CA THR A 40 15.59 4.53 10.61
C THR A 40 15.48 3.04 10.42
N PHE A 41 15.59 2.29 11.51
CA PHE A 41 15.38 0.85 11.54
C PHE A 41 14.22 0.57 12.47
N THR A 42 13.30 -0.26 12.03
CA THR A 42 12.14 -0.66 12.83
C THR A 42 12.04 -2.18 12.81
N ALA A 43 12.00 -2.78 13.99
CA ALA A 43 11.54 -4.15 14.16
C ALA A 43 10.08 -4.09 14.61
N PHE A 44 9.22 -4.90 14.00
CA PHE A 44 7.80 -4.91 14.34
C PHE A 44 7.24 -6.33 14.43
N ALA A 45 6.23 -6.47 15.27
CA ALA A 45 5.38 -7.64 15.35
C ALA A 45 3.92 -7.19 15.36
N MET A 46 3.13 -7.74 14.46
CA MET A 46 1.69 -7.56 14.38
C MET A 46 1.05 -8.92 14.65
N LEU A 47 0.32 -9.01 15.75
CA LEU A 47 -0.35 -10.24 16.18
C LEU A 47 -1.85 -10.03 16.03
N GLU A 48 -2.48 -10.80 15.16
CA GLU A 48 -3.88 -10.67 14.78
C GLU A 48 -4.66 -11.95 15.10
N PRO A 49 -5.02 -12.22 16.38
CA PRO A 49 -5.94 -13.30 16.69
C PRO A 49 -7.34 -12.97 16.15
N ASP A 50 -8.07 -13.99 15.77
CA ASP A 50 -9.39 -13.87 15.14
C ASP A 50 -9.41 -12.94 13.90
N TYR A 51 -8.25 -12.73 13.25
CA TYR A 51 -8.18 -12.03 11.95
C TYR A 51 -9.22 -12.61 11.01
N PHE A 52 -9.95 -11.80 10.25
CA PHE A 52 -10.89 -12.31 9.29
C PHE A 52 -10.70 -11.72 7.90
N VAL A 53 -10.95 -12.53 6.90
CA VAL A 53 -10.93 -12.14 5.49
C VAL A 53 -11.96 -12.96 4.73
N GLN A 54 -12.47 -12.38 3.65
CA GLN A 54 -13.31 -13.11 2.71
C GLN A 54 -12.45 -14.02 1.84
N MET A 55 -12.76 -15.31 1.84
CA MET A 55 -12.08 -16.29 1.01
C MET A 55 -13.05 -16.99 0.07
N ALA A 56 -12.52 -17.41 -1.08
CA ALA A 56 -13.25 -18.18 -2.08
C ALA A 56 -13.07 -19.69 -1.83
N TYR A 57 -14.16 -20.45 -1.91
CA TYR A 57 -14.17 -21.90 -1.79
C TYR A 57 -14.88 -22.52 -2.99
N GLN A 58 -14.28 -23.52 -3.60
CA GLN A 58 -14.88 -24.32 -4.66
C GLN A 58 -15.30 -25.69 -4.09
N PRO A 59 -16.59 -25.97 -3.89
CA PRO A 59 -17.06 -27.26 -3.42
C PRO A 59 -16.79 -28.36 -4.47
N ALA A 60 -16.63 -29.60 -4.01
CA ALA A 60 -16.33 -30.74 -4.91
C ALA A 60 -17.55 -31.24 -5.65
N ASP A 61 -18.73 -31.01 -5.12
CA ASP A 61 -20.02 -31.60 -5.55
C ASP A 61 -20.75 -30.77 -6.61
N ARG A 62 -20.33 -29.51 -6.83
CA ARG A 62 -20.99 -28.60 -7.78
C ARG A 62 -20.06 -27.52 -8.33
N MET A 63 -20.40 -27.00 -9.50
CA MET A 63 -19.71 -25.87 -10.10
C MET A 63 -20.19 -24.55 -9.46
N ALA A 64 -19.61 -24.20 -8.34
CA ALA A 64 -19.90 -22.95 -7.65
C ALA A 64 -18.63 -22.40 -6.97
N VAL A 65 -18.60 -21.09 -6.77
CA VAL A 65 -17.62 -20.40 -5.91
C VAL A 65 -18.38 -19.80 -4.74
N ILE A 66 -18.04 -20.21 -3.54
CA ILE A 66 -18.61 -19.68 -2.30
C ILE A 66 -17.63 -18.67 -1.72
N MET A 67 -18.06 -17.43 -1.59
CA MET A 67 -17.32 -16.37 -0.90
C MET A 67 -17.83 -16.28 0.53
N LYS A 68 -16.95 -16.50 1.51
CA LYS A 68 -17.32 -16.44 2.93
C LYS A 68 -16.24 -15.74 3.74
N GLU A 69 -16.66 -14.82 4.63
CA GLU A 69 -15.78 -14.24 5.66
C GLU A 69 -15.53 -15.31 6.74
N THR A 70 -14.27 -15.51 7.08
CA THR A 70 -13.85 -16.55 8.03
C THR A 70 -12.78 -15.99 8.96
N ASN A 71 -12.90 -16.23 10.25
CA ASN A 71 -11.85 -15.93 11.20
C ASN A 71 -10.71 -16.93 11.07
N PHE A 72 -9.51 -16.43 11.26
CA PHE A 72 -8.30 -17.20 11.43
C PHE A 72 -8.06 -17.47 12.91
N ASP A 73 -7.42 -18.58 13.24
CA ASP A 73 -6.86 -18.77 14.57
C ASP A 73 -5.91 -17.62 14.87
N TYR A 74 -5.10 -17.27 13.88
CA TYR A 74 -4.27 -16.07 13.85
C TYR A 74 -3.72 -15.79 12.45
N SER A 75 -3.36 -14.51 12.24
CA SER A 75 -2.54 -14.05 11.14
C SER A 75 -1.42 -13.17 11.71
N ASN A 76 -0.25 -13.76 11.97
CA ASN A 76 0.85 -13.07 12.62
C ASN A 76 1.86 -12.57 11.57
N CYS A 77 2.36 -11.35 11.76
CA CYS A 77 3.36 -10.77 10.90
C CYS A 77 4.53 -10.21 11.73
N PHE A 78 5.74 -10.61 11.41
CA PHE A 78 6.97 -10.11 12.01
C PHE A 78 7.83 -9.50 10.92
N GLY A 79 8.46 -8.37 11.20
CA GLY A 79 9.25 -7.74 10.17
C GLY A 79 10.34 -6.81 10.66
N LEU A 80 11.22 -6.50 9.70
CA LEU A 80 12.28 -5.52 9.83
C LEU A 80 12.12 -4.52 8.69
N GLN A 81 12.14 -3.25 9.03
CA GLN A 81 12.10 -2.15 8.07
C GLN A 81 13.36 -1.30 8.22
N ALA A 82 13.95 -0.93 7.11
CA ALA A 82 15.02 0.06 7.03
C ALA A 82 14.61 1.19 6.11
N SER A 83 14.79 2.43 6.56
CA SER A 83 14.57 3.64 5.78
C SER A 83 15.85 4.46 5.73
N ALA A 84 16.18 4.98 4.56
CA ALA A 84 17.33 5.85 4.38
C ALA A 84 16.96 7.08 3.53
N GLN A 85 17.42 8.26 3.97
CA GLN A 85 17.38 9.46 3.16
C GLN A 85 18.74 9.65 2.47
N PHE A 86 18.72 10.03 1.20
CA PHE A 86 19.94 10.28 0.44
C PHE A 86 19.89 11.63 -0.28
N ARG A 87 21.06 12.20 -0.47
CA ARG A 87 21.26 13.41 -1.25
C ARG A 87 22.61 13.34 -1.97
N LEU A 88 22.56 13.42 -3.30
CA LEU A 88 23.74 13.47 -4.16
C LEU A 88 23.81 14.86 -4.78
N GLY A 89 24.73 15.67 -4.27
CA GLY A 89 24.85 17.07 -4.68
C GLY A 89 23.56 17.86 -4.50
N SER A 90 23.30 18.76 -5.44
CA SER A 90 22.08 19.58 -5.49
C SER A 90 21.02 19.04 -6.44
N TRP A 91 21.35 18.02 -7.24
CA TRP A 91 20.53 17.56 -8.34
C TRP A 91 19.68 16.33 -8.03
N LEU A 92 20.06 15.52 -7.03
CA LEU A 92 19.32 14.30 -6.66
C LEU A 92 19.15 14.23 -5.15
N ASN A 93 17.93 14.03 -4.71
CA ASN A 93 17.60 13.69 -3.33
C ASN A 93 16.42 12.74 -3.29
N GLY A 94 16.25 12.03 -2.18
CA GLY A 94 15.17 11.10 -2.03
C GLY A 94 15.25 10.28 -0.76
N ASN A 95 14.43 9.27 -0.72
CA ASN A 95 14.42 8.27 0.33
C ASN A 95 14.17 6.88 -0.27
N VAL A 96 14.64 5.87 0.42
CA VAL A 96 14.36 4.46 0.13
C VAL A 96 13.91 3.78 1.42
N ASN A 97 12.92 2.91 1.29
CA ASN A 97 12.41 2.07 2.36
C ASN A 97 12.48 0.62 1.88
N ALA A 98 13.01 -0.25 2.72
CA ALA A 98 13.05 -1.69 2.48
C ALA A 98 12.46 -2.39 3.70
N THR A 99 11.53 -3.30 3.47
CA THR A 99 10.87 -4.09 4.51
C THR A 99 11.01 -5.56 4.17
N ALA A 100 11.47 -6.35 5.14
CA ALA A 100 11.37 -7.81 5.10
C ALA A 100 10.33 -8.21 6.15
N LEU A 101 9.37 -9.02 5.77
CA LEU A 101 8.30 -9.47 6.66
C LEU A 101 8.06 -10.97 6.51
N TYR A 102 7.81 -11.61 7.64
CA TYR A 102 7.43 -13.00 7.74
C TYR A 102 6.00 -13.08 8.23
N ARG A 103 5.11 -13.65 7.41
CA ARG A 103 3.70 -13.85 7.75
C ARG A 103 3.44 -15.32 8.03
N HIS A 104 2.59 -15.58 9.01
CA HIS A 104 2.07 -16.90 9.34
C HIS A 104 0.56 -16.81 9.52
N ASP A 105 -0.17 -17.43 8.60
CA ASP A 105 -1.63 -17.49 8.57
C ASP A 105 -2.08 -18.93 8.94
N LYS A 106 -2.95 -19.07 9.94
CA LYS A 106 -3.50 -20.35 10.35
C LYS A 106 -5.00 -20.27 10.56
N THR A 107 -5.73 -21.19 9.92
CA THR A 107 -7.17 -21.35 10.09
C THR A 107 -7.66 -22.70 9.52
N GLN A 108 -8.91 -23.04 9.82
CA GLN A 108 -9.67 -24.06 9.12
C GLN A 108 -10.76 -23.38 8.28
N PHE A 109 -10.74 -23.56 6.96
CA PHE A 109 -11.75 -23.00 6.05
C PHE A 109 -12.50 -24.10 5.33
N PHE A 110 -13.75 -24.36 5.72
CA PHE A 110 -14.50 -25.56 5.35
C PHE A 110 -13.68 -26.83 5.67
N ASP A 111 -13.37 -27.63 4.67
CA ASP A 111 -12.52 -28.84 4.77
C ASP A 111 -11.02 -28.55 4.46
N LEU A 112 -10.64 -27.29 4.30
CA LEU A 112 -9.28 -26.90 3.96
C LEU A 112 -8.52 -26.43 5.21
N PRO A 113 -7.55 -27.19 5.72
CA PRO A 113 -6.63 -26.70 6.72
C PRO A 113 -5.64 -25.74 6.07
N ILE A 114 -5.54 -24.54 6.60
CA ILE A 114 -4.62 -23.50 6.17
C ILE A 114 -3.61 -23.30 7.29
N ASP A 115 -2.35 -23.60 6.99
CA ASP A 115 -1.21 -23.33 7.87
C ASP A 115 -0.05 -22.93 6.96
N ARG A 116 0.10 -21.61 6.73
CA ARG A 116 0.97 -21.09 5.69
C ARG A 116 1.88 -20.00 6.20
N THR A 117 3.13 -20.08 5.78
CA THR A 117 4.14 -19.09 6.09
C THR A 117 4.77 -18.53 4.82
N ARG A 118 5.19 -17.26 4.88
CA ARG A 118 5.90 -16.62 3.78
C ARG A 118 6.84 -15.53 4.29
N LEU A 119 8.06 -15.55 3.80
CA LEU A 119 8.96 -14.40 3.86
C LEU A 119 8.75 -13.56 2.60
N SER A 120 8.50 -12.28 2.77
CA SER A 120 8.22 -11.33 1.70
C SER A 120 9.08 -10.08 1.87
N GLY A 121 9.33 -9.38 0.77
CA GLY A 121 10.06 -8.12 0.77
C GLY A 121 9.28 -7.03 0.06
N ILE A 122 9.37 -5.80 0.58
CA ILE A 122 8.81 -4.61 -0.04
C ILE A 122 9.93 -3.59 -0.13
N VAL A 123 10.11 -3.00 -1.31
CA VAL A 123 11.01 -1.86 -1.53
C VAL A 123 10.20 -0.73 -2.14
N SER A 124 10.29 0.43 -1.53
CA SER A 124 9.64 1.65 -2.04
C SER A 124 10.54 2.85 -1.83
N GLY A 125 10.23 3.95 -2.50
CA GLY A 125 10.99 5.15 -2.32
C GLY A 125 10.47 6.34 -3.13
N MET A 126 11.21 7.43 -3.00
CA MET A 126 11.02 8.62 -3.80
C MET A 126 12.39 9.14 -4.22
N ALA A 127 12.55 9.45 -5.50
CA ALA A 127 13.71 10.15 -6.02
C ALA A 127 13.27 11.45 -6.69
N VAL A 128 13.89 12.56 -6.32
CA VAL A 128 13.67 13.88 -6.93
C VAL A 128 14.93 14.26 -7.68
N VAL A 129 14.84 14.25 -9.00
CA VAL A 129 15.90 14.65 -9.92
C VAL A 129 15.64 16.09 -10.39
N LYS A 130 16.56 17.01 -10.09
CA LYS A 130 16.51 18.40 -10.54
C LYS A 130 17.38 18.57 -11.78
N PHE A 131 16.77 18.62 -12.96
CA PHE A 131 17.52 18.73 -14.21
C PHE A 131 18.19 20.09 -14.40
N SER A 132 17.59 21.15 -13.85
CA SER A 132 18.14 22.49 -13.99
C SER A 132 17.64 23.38 -12.85
N GLN A 133 18.58 23.98 -12.13
CA GLN A 133 18.26 25.04 -11.16
C GLN A 133 17.78 26.31 -11.88
N ARG A 134 18.25 26.51 -13.12
CA ARG A 134 17.92 27.71 -13.92
C ARG A 134 16.50 27.67 -14.48
N HIS A 135 15.95 26.50 -14.72
CA HIS A 135 14.62 26.30 -15.34
C HIS A 135 13.59 25.66 -14.42
N ASN A 136 13.92 25.36 -13.16
CA ASN A 136 13.02 24.72 -12.19
C ASN A 136 12.30 23.48 -12.75
N ILE A 137 13.04 22.61 -13.44
CA ILE A 137 12.53 21.34 -13.95
C ILE A 137 12.93 20.24 -12.97
N GLN A 138 11.95 19.47 -12.52
CA GLN A 138 12.12 18.36 -11.60
C GLN A 138 11.37 17.13 -12.09
N LEU A 139 12.02 15.97 -12.01
CA LEU A 139 11.38 14.68 -12.17
C LEU A 139 11.31 14.01 -10.80
N ILE A 140 10.11 13.59 -10.40
CA ILE A 140 9.86 12.86 -9.17
C ILE A 140 9.47 11.44 -9.58
N LEU A 141 10.19 10.45 -9.07
CA LEU A 141 9.94 9.03 -9.30
C LEU A 141 9.55 8.38 -7.97
N ASN A 142 8.47 7.59 -7.97
CA ASN A 142 8.03 6.81 -6.82
C ASN A 142 7.91 5.33 -7.23
N PRO A 143 9.02 4.57 -7.16
CA PRO A 143 9.01 3.13 -7.38
C PRO A 143 8.41 2.40 -6.17
N PHE A 144 7.73 1.30 -6.45
CA PHE A 144 7.27 0.33 -5.46
C PHE A 144 7.44 -1.07 -6.03
N PHE A 145 8.09 -1.93 -5.29
CA PHE A 145 8.27 -3.33 -5.62
C PHE A 145 7.92 -4.20 -4.42
N GLN A 146 7.17 -5.27 -4.67
CA GLN A 146 6.85 -6.30 -3.68
C GLN A 146 7.24 -7.66 -4.26
N THR A 147 7.86 -8.49 -3.44
CA THR A 147 8.09 -9.90 -3.76
C THR A 147 6.82 -10.73 -3.57
N LYS A 148 6.88 -12.02 -3.85
CA LYS A 148 5.76 -12.92 -3.59
C LYS A 148 5.34 -12.86 -2.11
N ALA A 149 4.01 -12.80 -1.88
CA ALA A 149 3.41 -12.75 -0.55
C ALA A 149 2.26 -13.76 -0.44
N ILE A 150 1.69 -13.89 0.75
CA ILE A 150 0.48 -14.70 1.00
C ILE A 150 -0.55 -13.89 1.78
N GLN A 151 -1.82 -14.27 1.61
CA GLN A 151 -2.93 -13.87 2.45
C GLN A 151 -3.97 -15.00 2.47
N GLY A 152 -4.03 -15.73 3.56
CA GLY A 152 -4.89 -16.91 3.68
C GLY A 152 -4.64 -17.93 2.56
N LEU A 153 -5.67 -18.19 1.74
CA LEU A 153 -5.58 -19.07 0.57
C LEU A 153 -4.76 -18.48 -0.58
N TYR A 154 -4.58 -17.17 -0.61
CA TYR A 154 -4.04 -16.48 -1.77
C TYR A 154 -2.51 -16.44 -1.77
N ASP A 155 -1.92 -16.81 -2.89
CA ASP A 155 -0.57 -16.43 -3.28
C ASP A 155 -0.66 -15.11 -4.04
N ILE A 156 0.11 -14.12 -3.62
CA ILE A 156 0.20 -12.81 -4.28
C ILE A 156 1.51 -12.77 -5.03
N ASP A 157 1.43 -12.64 -6.35
CA ASP A 157 2.62 -12.61 -7.20
C ASP A 157 3.42 -11.31 -7.01
N PRO A 158 4.72 -11.32 -7.29
CA PRO A 158 5.52 -10.10 -7.26
C PRO A 158 4.97 -9.07 -8.22
N PHE A 159 4.97 -7.80 -7.81
CA PHE A 159 4.58 -6.72 -8.71
C PHE A 159 5.46 -5.48 -8.53
N LEU A 160 5.58 -4.74 -9.62
CA LEU A 160 6.33 -3.50 -9.71
C LEU A 160 5.37 -2.38 -10.16
N ARG A 161 5.41 -1.26 -9.45
CA ARG A 161 4.69 -0.04 -9.82
C ARG A 161 5.66 1.13 -9.85
N LEU A 162 5.53 1.97 -10.85
CA LEU A 162 6.27 3.22 -10.95
C LEU A 162 5.31 4.37 -11.23
N ASN A 163 5.34 5.38 -10.36
CA ASN A 163 4.72 6.68 -10.62
C ASN A 163 5.82 7.68 -10.96
N ALA A 164 5.55 8.54 -11.94
CA ALA A 164 6.47 9.60 -12.34
C ALA A 164 5.73 10.93 -12.43
N THR A 165 6.38 12.00 -11.97
CA THR A 165 5.85 13.37 -12.07
C THR A 165 6.94 14.28 -12.60
N LEU A 166 6.69 14.88 -13.74
CA LEU A 166 7.54 15.95 -14.30
C LEU A 166 6.91 17.30 -13.95
N ARG A 167 7.68 18.13 -13.27
CA ARG A 167 7.24 19.47 -12.84
C ARG A 167 8.14 20.52 -13.47
N TYR A 168 7.53 21.55 -14.04
CA TYR A 168 8.18 22.76 -14.49
C TYR A 168 7.56 23.96 -13.78
N THR A 169 8.39 24.92 -13.37
CA THR A 169 7.93 26.21 -12.85
C THR A 169 8.72 27.32 -13.56
N SER A 170 8.03 28.31 -14.12
CA SER A 170 8.68 29.44 -14.78
C SER A 170 9.50 30.27 -13.80
N LYS A 171 10.51 31.02 -14.31
CA LYS A 171 11.40 31.84 -13.48
C LYS A 171 10.66 32.91 -12.69
N ASP A 172 9.62 33.48 -13.27
CA ASP A 172 8.74 34.46 -12.64
C ASP A 172 7.72 33.86 -11.67
N GLY A 173 7.67 32.50 -11.56
CA GLY A 173 6.74 31.76 -10.72
C GLY A 173 5.29 31.81 -11.18
N LYS A 174 4.98 32.41 -12.31
CA LYS A 174 3.61 32.56 -12.80
C LYS A 174 3.06 31.28 -13.40
N TRP A 175 3.88 30.52 -14.13
CA TRP A 175 3.49 29.25 -14.73
C TRP A 175 3.98 28.06 -13.92
N SER A 176 3.11 27.10 -13.69
CA SER A 176 3.46 25.77 -13.19
C SER A 176 2.80 24.72 -14.08
N LEU A 177 3.62 23.84 -14.64
CA LEU A 177 3.18 22.72 -15.46
C LEU A 177 3.54 21.42 -14.72
N VAL A 178 2.59 20.51 -14.60
CA VAL A 178 2.80 19.22 -13.95
C VAL A 178 2.23 18.12 -14.87
N ALA A 179 3.11 17.29 -15.39
CA ALA A 179 2.72 16.05 -16.05
C ALA A 179 2.92 14.88 -15.07
N LYS A 180 1.88 14.11 -14.82
CA LYS A 180 1.89 12.99 -13.88
C LYS A 180 1.48 11.71 -14.61
N GLY A 181 2.24 10.65 -14.40
CA GLY A 181 1.91 9.30 -14.79
C GLY A 181 1.86 8.40 -13.54
N GLU A 182 0.75 7.74 -13.33
CA GLU A 182 0.56 6.75 -12.28
C GLU A 182 0.60 5.35 -12.88
N ASN A 183 1.30 4.44 -12.21
CA ASN A 183 1.47 3.06 -12.66
C ASN A 183 1.90 2.95 -14.13
N ILE A 184 2.90 3.75 -14.53
CA ILE A 184 3.36 3.85 -15.93
C ILE A 184 3.93 2.54 -16.51
N LEU A 185 4.24 1.56 -15.65
CA LEU A 185 4.67 0.22 -16.04
C LEU A 185 3.49 -0.75 -16.19
N ASN A 186 2.26 -0.27 -16.02
CA ASN A 186 1.03 -1.07 -16.06
C ASN A 186 1.08 -2.30 -15.14
N GLY A 187 1.71 -2.15 -13.97
CA GLY A 187 1.76 -3.19 -12.95
C GLY A 187 0.35 -3.56 -12.47
N HIS A 188 0.14 -4.83 -12.18
CA HIS A 188 -1.12 -5.35 -11.65
C HIS A 188 -0.82 -6.32 -10.50
N ILE A 189 -1.77 -6.44 -9.59
CA ILE A 189 -1.71 -7.45 -8.53
C ILE A 189 -2.34 -8.71 -9.10
N SER A 190 -1.56 -9.78 -9.17
CA SER A 190 -2.04 -11.11 -9.53
C SER A 190 -2.08 -11.95 -8.25
N THR A 191 -3.23 -12.55 -8.00
CA THR A 191 -3.42 -13.49 -6.91
C THR A 191 -3.88 -14.82 -7.46
N SER A 192 -3.38 -15.90 -6.91
CA SER A 192 -3.75 -17.26 -7.28
C SER A 192 -3.97 -18.09 -6.04
N SER A 193 -4.72 -19.18 -6.17
CA SER A 193 -4.82 -20.23 -5.17
C SER A 193 -4.71 -21.56 -5.85
N THR A 194 -3.83 -22.40 -5.33
CA THR A 194 -3.64 -23.80 -5.77
C THR A 194 -3.73 -24.77 -4.61
N ILE A 195 -4.33 -24.33 -3.49
CA ILE A 195 -4.46 -25.16 -2.29
C ILE A 195 -5.60 -26.13 -2.45
N ALA A 196 -5.28 -27.42 -2.31
CA ALA A 196 -6.21 -28.53 -2.49
C ALA A 196 -6.92 -28.45 -3.86
N ARG A 197 -8.24 -28.31 -3.87
CA ARG A 197 -9.07 -28.20 -5.09
C ARG A 197 -9.20 -26.76 -5.61
N GLN A 198 -8.64 -25.79 -4.88
CA GLN A 198 -8.78 -24.40 -5.24
C GLN A 198 -7.76 -24.07 -6.34
N ASP A 199 -8.24 -23.88 -7.55
CA ASP A 199 -7.40 -23.54 -8.70
C ASP A 199 -8.03 -22.34 -9.42
N TYR A 200 -7.58 -21.16 -9.07
CA TYR A 200 -8.00 -19.93 -9.74
C TYR A 200 -6.91 -18.86 -9.70
N THR A 201 -6.97 -17.96 -10.65
CA THR A 201 -6.13 -16.76 -10.72
C THR A 201 -7.01 -15.54 -10.88
N MET A 202 -6.79 -14.52 -10.06
CA MET A 202 -7.42 -13.23 -10.17
C MET A 202 -6.36 -12.16 -10.43
N ARG A 203 -6.62 -11.28 -11.39
CA ARG A 203 -5.77 -10.12 -11.69
C ARG A 203 -6.51 -8.84 -11.42
N VAL A 204 -5.89 -7.95 -10.66
CA VAL A 204 -6.46 -6.67 -10.29
C VAL A 204 -5.49 -5.56 -10.69
N TRP A 205 -5.94 -4.69 -11.59
CA TRP A 205 -5.20 -3.49 -11.99
C TRP A 205 -5.58 -2.35 -11.06
N MET A 206 -4.89 -2.24 -9.94
CA MET A 206 -5.05 -1.15 -8.99
C MET A 206 -3.68 -0.73 -8.43
N PRO A 207 -3.36 0.57 -8.50
CA PRO A 207 -4.09 1.61 -9.23
C PRO A 207 -4.02 1.43 -10.75
N TYR A 208 -5.03 1.92 -11.46
CA TYR A 208 -5.02 1.94 -12.94
C TYR A 208 -3.90 2.84 -13.45
N THR A 209 -3.39 2.52 -14.65
CA THR A 209 -2.51 3.43 -15.37
C THR A 209 -3.27 4.71 -15.71
N ASN A 210 -2.77 5.84 -15.25
CA ASN A 210 -3.39 7.14 -15.43
C ASN A 210 -2.34 8.18 -15.79
N TYR A 211 -2.70 9.08 -16.69
CA TYR A 211 -1.86 10.22 -17.09
C TYR A 211 -2.66 11.51 -16.93
N SER A 212 -2.03 12.52 -16.35
CA SER A 212 -2.63 13.84 -16.20
C SER A 212 -1.63 14.95 -16.55
N LEU A 213 -2.16 16.03 -17.11
CA LEU A 213 -1.42 17.26 -17.36
C LEU A 213 -2.16 18.42 -16.69
N THR A 214 -1.49 19.13 -15.82
CA THR A 214 -2.02 20.29 -15.12
C THR A 214 -1.20 21.51 -15.46
N ALA A 215 -1.85 22.58 -15.90
CA ALA A 215 -1.25 23.89 -16.12
C ALA A 215 -1.90 24.90 -15.17
N VAL A 216 -1.08 25.60 -14.41
CA VAL A 216 -1.55 26.65 -13.48
C VAL A 216 -0.86 27.95 -13.84
N TYR A 217 -1.65 28.99 -14.06
CA TYR A 217 -1.18 30.36 -14.24
C TYR A 217 -1.64 31.23 -13.07
N ARG A 218 -0.70 31.89 -12.42
CA ARG A 218 -0.98 32.80 -11.31
C ARG A 218 -1.15 34.22 -11.84
N ILE A 219 -2.35 34.76 -11.68
CA ILE A 219 -2.70 36.14 -12.05
C ILE A 219 -2.51 37.03 -10.81
N GLY A 220 -1.65 38.04 -10.93
CA GLY A 220 -1.40 39.04 -9.88
C GLY A 220 -0.20 38.73 -8.96
N ASN A 221 0.30 39.77 -8.31
CA ASN A 221 1.36 39.69 -7.29
C ASN A 221 0.74 39.69 -5.88
N PHE A 222 0.02 38.64 -5.52
CA PHE A 222 -0.45 38.51 -4.14
C PHE A 222 0.75 38.22 -3.23
N LYS A 223 1.30 39.23 -2.58
CA LYS A 223 2.18 39.03 -1.44
C LYS A 223 1.28 38.72 -0.24
N GLU A 224 1.40 37.50 0.28
CA GLU A 224 0.79 37.16 1.55
C GLU A 224 1.25 38.20 2.59
N LYS A 225 0.32 39.01 3.11
CA LYS A 225 0.64 39.93 4.21
C LYS A 225 1.05 39.06 5.39
N GLN A 226 2.30 39.16 5.81
CA GLN A 226 2.72 38.61 7.10
C GLN A 226 1.70 39.09 8.15
N LYS A 227 0.99 38.20 8.80
CA LYS A 227 0.19 38.52 9.96
C LYS A 227 1.15 39.18 10.95
N LYS A 228 0.99 40.48 11.20
CA LYS A 228 1.67 41.11 12.35
C LYS A 228 1.24 40.30 13.58
N GLU A 229 2.21 39.76 14.28
CA GLU A 229 1.95 39.22 15.63
C GLU A 229 1.27 40.33 16.42
N VAL A 230 0.14 40.01 16.98
CA VAL A 230 -0.56 40.94 17.88
C VAL A 230 0.33 41.09 19.12
N ASP A 231 0.86 42.28 19.34
CA ASP A 231 1.62 42.57 20.55
C ASP A 231 0.72 42.42 21.78
N THR A 232 0.83 41.26 22.43
CA THR A 232 0.11 40.93 23.64
C THR A 232 0.73 41.50 24.92
N SER A 233 1.85 42.23 24.80
CA SER A 233 2.52 42.83 25.95
C SER A 233 1.70 43.91 26.69
N ARG A 234 0.58 44.37 26.10
CA ARG A 234 -0.36 45.31 26.69
C ARG A 234 -1.60 44.66 27.32
N MET A 235 -1.74 43.35 27.25
CA MET A 235 -2.76 42.64 27.98
C MET A 235 -2.14 42.15 29.31
N GLY A 236 -2.17 43.05 30.31
CA GLY A 236 -1.72 42.72 31.66
C GLY A 236 -2.53 41.57 32.24
N TYR A 237 -1.83 40.53 32.61
CA TYR A 237 -2.13 39.60 33.66
C TYR A 237 -0.90 39.49 34.55
#